data_b5af7cbca0909ffc10ab87c380f9ee40
#
_entry.id   b5af7cbca0909ffc10ab87c380f9ee40
#
_cell.length_a   1.000
_cell.length_b   1.000
_cell.length_c   1.000
_cell.angle_alpha   90.00
_cell.angle_beta   90.00
_cell.angle_gamma   90.00
#
_symmetry.space_group_name_H-M   'P 1'
#
loop_
_entity.id
_entity.type
_entity.pdbx_description
1 polymer ?
#
loop_
_entity_poly.entity_id
_entity_poly.type
_entity_poly.pdbx_seq_one_letter_code
_entity_poly.pdbx_strand_id
1 'polypeptide(L)'
;PGDVVAVSGTLGYSYAGLDLLEGGHVDPSSRGAEQLGDLAPFIETYRAPRPPLGSGVAAAAAGARAMMDLSDGPATDAARIAKASGVVIEFDRDAIEAEASQLAPAARVCAVDPVRWVLQGGEEHGMIAVFPPDAQLPEGFRVVGAVRARQADEEPQAMMDGAVLRGAWDHFSADSVD
;
A
#
# COMPACT_ATOMS: atom_id res chain seq x y z
N PRO A 1 19.89 6.78 -1.13
CA PRO A 1 19.91 6.42 0.29
C PRO A 1 19.73 7.64 1.19
N GLY A 2 19.02 7.46 2.33
CA GLY A 2 18.68 8.54 3.25
C GLY A 2 17.41 9.30 2.93
N ASP A 3 16.79 9.05 1.80
CA ASP A 3 15.49 9.62 1.45
C ASP A 3 14.37 8.94 2.21
N VAL A 4 13.24 9.63 2.40
CA VAL A 4 12.04 9.09 3.01
C VAL A 4 11.08 8.55 1.95
N VAL A 5 10.38 7.49 2.29
CA VAL A 5 9.31 6.92 1.47
C VAL A 5 7.98 7.31 2.08
N ALA A 6 7.12 7.93 1.30
CA ALA A 6 5.82 8.39 1.74
C ALA A 6 4.71 7.95 0.78
N VAL A 7 3.51 7.80 1.31
CA VAL A 7 2.33 7.40 0.55
C VAL A 7 1.20 8.41 0.72
N SER A 8 0.33 8.51 -0.28
CA SER A 8 -0.93 9.23 -0.21
C SER A 8 -2.11 8.34 -0.62
N GLY A 9 -3.31 8.68 -0.18
CA GLY A 9 -4.49 7.83 -0.37
C GLY A 9 -4.63 6.75 0.71
N THR A 10 -5.66 5.94 0.61
CA THR A 10 -5.91 4.79 1.52
C THR A 10 -5.01 3.61 1.14
N LEU A 11 -4.74 2.73 2.10
CA LEU A 11 -4.00 1.49 1.90
C LEU A 11 -4.80 0.30 2.42
N GLY A 12 -4.96 -0.72 1.57
CA GLY A 12 -5.57 -1.99 1.94
C GLY A 12 -7.10 -1.99 2.05
N TYR A 13 -7.77 -0.86 1.86
CA TYR A 13 -9.24 -0.79 1.93
C TYR A 13 -9.92 -1.61 0.84
N SER A 14 -9.41 -1.53 -0.39
CA SER A 14 -9.95 -2.27 -1.53
C SER A 14 -9.78 -3.78 -1.31
N TYR A 15 -8.61 -4.21 -0.85
CA TYR A 15 -8.35 -5.62 -0.58
C TYR A 15 -9.21 -6.15 0.60
N ALA A 16 -9.36 -5.36 1.68
CA ALA A 16 -10.28 -5.70 2.76
C ALA A 16 -11.72 -5.82 2.26
N GLY A 17 -12.16 -4.92 1.36
CA GLY A 17 -13.47 -4.98 0.73
C GLY A 17 -13.67 -6.22 -0.12
N LEU A 18 -12.66 -6.64 -0.87
CA LEU A 18 -12.67 -7.89 -1.64
C LEU A 18 -12.81 -9.11 -0.71
N ASP A 19 -11.95 -9.22 0.32
CA ASP A 19 -11.98 -10.35 1.26
C ASP A 19 -13.33 -10.44 2.00
N LEU A 20 -13.94 -9.30 2.36
CA LEU A 20 -15.28 -9.27 2.96
C LEU A 20 -16.36 -9.83 2.04
N LEU A 21 -16.28 -9.55 0.74
CA LEU A 21 -17.25 -10.03 -0.25
C LEU A 21 -17.02 -11.49 -0.62
N GLU A 22 -15.78 -11.87 -0.91
CA GLU A 22 -15.42 -13.25 -1.29
C GLU A 22 -15.58 -14.23 -0.13
N GLY A 23 -15.31 -13.79 1.10
CA GLY A 23 -15.55 -14.55 2.32
C GLY A 23 -17.03 -14.69 2.69
N GLY A 24 -17.93 -14.04 1.95
CA GLY A 24 -19.38 -14.08 2.23
C GLY A 24 -19.78 -13.35 3.52
N HIS A 25 -18.91 -12.47 4.03
CA HIS A 25 -19.18 -11.70 5.26
C HIS A 25 -20.14 -10.54 5.02
N VAL A 26 -20.30 -10.13 3.78
CA VAL A 26 -21.19 -9.04 3.35
C VAL A 26 -21.98 -9.49 2.13
N ASP A 27 -23.30 -9.24 2.13
CA ASP A 27 -24.14 -9.46 0.96
C ASP A 27 -23.68 -8.51 -0.18
N PRO A 28 -23.34 -9.04 -1.37
CA PRO A 28 -22.90 -8.22 -2.50
C PRO A 28 -23.92 -7.16 -2.96
N SER A 29 -25.18 -7.28 -2.59
CA SER A 29 -26.23 -6.30 -2.90
C SER A 29 -26.31 -5.15 -1.88
N SER A 30 -25.72 -5.29 -0.69
CA SER A 30 -25.74 -4.27 0.37
C SER A 30 -25.07 -2.99 -0.08
N ARG A 31 -25.62 -1.84 0.31
CA ARG A 31 -25.15 -0.49 -0.05
C ARG A 31 -25.23 0.45 1.14
N GLY A 32 -24.27 1.37 1.18
CA GLY A 32 -24.22 2.48 2.15
C GLY A 32 -24.04 2.05 3.60
N ALA A 33 -23.79 3.03 4.46
CA ALA A 33 -23.50 2.78 5.89
C ALA A 33 -24.68 2.19 6.66
N GLU A 34 -25.91 2.39 6.22
CA GLU A 34 -27.10 1.83 6.89
C GLU A 34 -27.11 0.29 6.88
N GLN A 35 -26.65 -0.33 5.78
CA GLN A 35 -26.59 -1.79 5.63
C GLN A 35 -25.23 -2.39 5.99
N LEU A 36 -24.17 -1.63 5.82
CA LEU A 36 -22.79 -2.09 5.95
C LEU A 36 -22.13 -1.67 7.27
N GLY A 37 -22.67 -0.67 7.99
CA GLY A 37 -22.08 -0.16 9.23
C GLY A 37 -20.62 0.27 9.02
N ASP A 38 -19.75 -0.15 9.94
CA ASP A 38 -18.31 0.14 9.91
C ASP A 38 -17.56 -0.52 8.74
N LEU A 39 -18.21 -1.43 8.00
CA LEU A 39 -17.61 -2.09 6.85
C LEU A 39 -17.83 -1.29 5.54
N ALA A 40 -18.70 -0.29 5.56
CA ALA A 40 -19.02 0.51 4.38
C ALA A 40 -17.77 1.11 3.67
N PRO A 41 -16.79 1.70 4.36
CA PRO A 41 -15.64 2.30 3.69
C PRO A 41 -14.84 1.30 2.85
N PHE A 42 -14.71 0.05 3.30
CA PHE A 42 -13.95 -0.98 2.58
C PHE A 42 -14.69 -1.44 1.32
N ILE A 43 -15.98 -1.73 1.45
CA ILE A 43 -16.83 -2.17 0.34
C ILE A 43 -16.98 -1.06 -0.72
N GLU A 44 -17.13 0.18 -0.27
CA GLU A 44 -17.27 1.33 -1.18
C GLU A 44 -15.96 1.61 -1.92
N THR A 45 -14.80 1.52 -1.24
CA THR A 45 -13.49 1.70 -1.87
C THR A 45 -13.23 0.60 -2.89
N TYR A 46 -13.52 -0.66 -2.57
CA TYR A 46 -13.39 -1.77 -3.52
C TYR A 46 -14.24 -1.57 -4.79
N ARG A 47 -15.47 -1.09 -4.63
CA ARG A 47 -16.40 -0.91 -5.76
C ARG A 47 -16.11 0.32 -6.62
N ALA A 48 -15.63 1.38 -5.99
CA ALA A 48 -15.42 2.66 -6.64
C ALA A 48 -14.30 3.44 -5.92
N PRO A 49 -13.03 3.08 -6.17
CA PRO A 49 -11.90 3.77 -5.56
C PRO A 49 -11.89 5.25 -5.93
N ARG A 50 -11.41 6.08 -5.01
CA ARG A 50 -11.31 7.52 -5.18
C ARG A 50 -9.85 7.96 -5.03
N PRO A 51 -9.03 7.76 -6.08
CA PRO A 51 -7.61 8.11 -6.03
C PRO A 51 -7.41 9.62 -5.83
N PRO A 52 -6.37 10.02 -5.10
CA PRO A 52 -6.02 11.43 -4.92
C PRO A 52 -5.28 11.95 -6.17
N LEU A 53 -6.02 12.27 -7.25
CA LEU A 53 -5.49 12.56 -8.59
C LEU A 53 -4.43 13.69 -8.64
N GLY A 54 -4.43 14.60 -7.66
CA GLY A 54 -3.43 15.69 -7.57
C GLY A 54 -2.10 15.28 -6.94
N SER A 55 -2.01 14.11 -6.31
CA SER A 55 -0.85 13.71 -5.51
C SER A 55 0.45 13.64 -6.30
N GLY A 56 0.43 13.11 -7.52
CA GLY A 56 1.63 13.03 -8.35
C GLY A 56 2.19 14.41 -8.71
N VAL A 57 1.33 15.36 -9.05
CA VAL A 57 1.73 16.75 -9.34
C VAL A 57 2.29 17.42 -8.09
N ALA A 58 1.62 17.24 -6.94
CA ALA A 58 2.08 17.77 -5.66
C ALA A 58 3.42 17.16 -5.24
N ALA A 59 3.60 15.85 -5.39
CA ALA A 59 4.85 15.17 -5.10
C ALA A 59 6.00 15.69 -5.97
N ALA A 60 5.79 15.83 -7.28
CA ALA A 60 6.78 16.39 -8.18
C ALA A 60 7.18 17.82 -7.80
N ALA A 61 6.20 18.68 -7.48
CA ALA A 61 6.44 20.05 -7.04
C ALA A 61 7.23 20.13 -5.71
N ALA A 62 7.04 19.15 -4.82
CA ALA A 62 7.77 19.02 -3.55
C ALA A 62 9.14 18.36 -3.70
N GLY A 63 9.58 18.04 -4.92
CA GLY A 63 10.90 17.50 -5.20
C GLY A 63 11.02 15.99 -5.01
N ALA A 64 9.93 15.24 -5.20
CA ALA A 64 10.00 13.78 -5.22
C ALA A 64 11.03 13.29 -6.25
N ARG A 65 11.90 12.37 -5.83
CA ARG A 65 12.97 11.80 -6.67
C ARG A 65 12.54 10.58 -7.46
N ALA A 66 11.55 9.87 -6.94
CA ALA A 66 10.88 8.77 -7.61
C ALA A 66 9.44 8.70 -7.11
N MET A 67 8.53 8.27 -7.96
CA MET A 67 7.14 8.04 -7.58
C MET A 67 6.44 7.14 -8.60
N MET A 68 5.39 6.48 -8.16
CA MET A 68 4.44 5.77 -9.01
C MET A 68 3.10 5.62 -8.30
N ASP A 69 2.05 5.30 -9.02
CA ASP A 69 0.78 4.93 -8.41
C ASP A 69 0.87 3.56 -7.69
N LEU A 70 0.01 3.36 -6.73
CA LEU A 70 -0.13 2.11 -5.99
C LEU A 70 -1.22 1.27 -6.66
N SER A 71 -0.83 0.47 -7.65
CA SER A 71 -1.74 -0.44 -8.37
C SER A 71 -1.71 -1.86 -7.81
N ASP A 72 -0.52 -2.37 -7.49
CA ASP A 72 -0.31 -3.76 -7.07
C ASP A 72 0.06 -3.87 -5.57
N GLY A 73 -0.01 -2.76 -4.88
CA GLY A 73 0.25 -2.61 -3.46
C GLY A 73 1.68 -2.20 -3.09
N PRO A 74 1.85 -1.62 -1.89
CA PRO A 74 3.13 -1.04 -1.47
C PRO A 74 4.33 -1.98 -1.57
N ALA A 75 4.17 -3.27 -1.26
CA ALA A 75 5.27 -4.24 -1.35
C ALA A 75 5.79 -4.39 -2.78
N THR A 76 4.88 -4.52 -3.76
CA THR A 76 5.22 -4.69 -5.17
C THR A 76 5.75 -3.39 -5.78
N ASP A 77 5.04 -2.30 -5.56
CA ASP A 77 5.33 -1.02 -6.21
C ASP A 77 6.60 -0.38 -5.65
N ALA A 78 6.85 -0.50 -4.33
CA ALA A 78 8.14 -0.12 -3.75
C ALA A 78 9.30 -0.97 -4.28
N ALA A 79 9.11 -2.26 -4.49
CA ALA A 79 10.14 -3.13 -5.06
C ALA A 79 10.49 -2.72 -6.51
N ARG A 80 9.51 -2.26 -7.30
CA ARG A 80 9.75 -1.69 -8.64
C ARG A 80 10.60 -0.42 -8.59
N ILE A 81 10.27 0.51 -7.68
CA ILE A 81 11.09 1.71 -7.46
C ILE A 81 12.50 1.33 -7.01
N ALA A 82 12.61 0.41 -6.05
CA ALA A 82 13.89 -0.07 -5.53
C ALA A 82 14.76 -0.66 -6.64
N LYS A 83 14.17 -1.52 -7.48
CA LYS A 83 14.84 -2.16 -8.61
C LYS A 83 15.31 -1.14 -9.66
N ALA A 84 14.45 -0.18 -10.02
CA ALA A 84 14.80 0.86 -11.00
C ALA A 84 15.92 1.80 -10.50
N SER A 85 16.03 1.97 -9.18
CA SER A 85 16.97 2.90 -8.54
C SER A 85 18.21 2.21 -7.95
N GLY A 86 18.27 0.88 -7.94
CA GLY A 86 19.41 0.11 -7.40
C GLY A 86 19.56 0.25 -5.88
N VAL A 87 18.46 0.36 -5.14
CA VAL A 87 18.42 0.60 -3.68
C VAL A 87 17.56 -0.44 -2.96
N VAL A 88 17.46 -0.32 -1.65
CA VAL A 88 16.45 -1.01 -0.84
C VAL A 88 15.48 0.02 -0.27
N ILE A 89 14.19 -0.27 -0.34
CA ILE A 89 13.15 0.44 0.39
C ILE A 89 12.82 -0.36 1.64
N GLU A 90 13.05 0.25 2.80
CA GLU A 90 12.75 -0.35 4.11
C GLU A 90 11.49 0.31 4.66
N PHE A 91 10.41 -0.45 4.81
CA PHE A 91 9.19 0.02 5.45
C PHE A 91 9.35 0.06 6.96
N ASP A 92 8.82 1.11 7.57
CA ASP A 92 8.73 1.26 9.01
C ASP A 92 7.52 0.48 9.55
N ARG A 93 7.78 -0.45 10.47
CA ARG A 93 6.73 -1.31 11.03
C ARG A 93 5.65 -0.52 11.74
N ASP A 94 6.03 0.44 12.57
CA ASP A 94 5.06 1.21 13.37
C ASP A 94 4.16 2.04 12.45
N ALA A 95 4.71 2.60 11.38
CA ALA A 95 3.95 3.31 10.37
C ALA A 95 2.98 2.39 9.62
N ILE A 96 3.40 1.19 9.23
CA ILE A 96 2.53 0.20 8.58
C ILE A 96 1.44 -0.31 9.54
N GLU A 97 1.77 -0.55 10.81
CA GLU A 97 0.78 -0.94 11.82
C GLU A 97 -0.23 0.18 12.12
N ALA A 98 0.18 1.45 12.06
CA ALA A 98 -0.73 2.58 12.16
C ALA A 98 -1.75 2.61 11.01
N GLU A 99 -1.32 2.31 9.76
CA GLU A 99 -2.23 2.14 8.62
C GLU A 99 -3.16 0.94 8.86
N ALA A 100 -2.61 -0.21 9.25
CA ALA A 100 -3.35 -1.45 9.49
C ALA A 100 -4.42 -1.29 10.58
N SER A 101 -4.19 -0.45 11.58
CA SER A 101 -5.15 -0.18 12.64
C SER A 101 -6.50 0.36 12.14
N GLN A 102 -6.49 1.08 11.03
CA GLN A 102 -7.70 1.62 10.39
C GLN A 102 -8.56 0.51 9.76
N LEU A 103 -7.97 -0.64 9.46
CA LEU A 103 -8.64 -1.81 8.87
C LEU A 103 -9.21 -2.78 9.94
N ALA A 104 -9.06 -2.46 11.22
CA ALA A 104 -9.47 -3.32 12.33
C ALA A 104 -10.94 -3.79 12.29
N PRO A 105 -11.93 -3.00 11.84
CA PRO A 105 -13.30 -3.50 11.70
C PRO A 105 -13.40 -4.69 10.75
N ALA A 106 -12.81 -4.58 9.56
CA ALA A 106 -12.79 -5.65 8.56
C ALA A 106 -11.93 -6.84 9.02
N ALA A 107 -10.75 -6.56 9.61
CA ALA A 107 -9.83 -7.58 10.08
C ALA A 107 -10.45 -8.52 11.14
N ARG A 108 -11.28 -7.97 12.04
CA ARG A 108 -12.05 -8.77 13.03
C ARG A 108 -13.05 -9.70 12.36
N VAL A 109 -13.69 -9.25 11.30
CA VAL A 109 -14.71 -10.04 10.58
C VAL A 109 -14.06 -11.14 9.76
N CYS A 110 -12.99 -10.83 9.03
CA CYS A 110 -12.27 -11.79 8.17
C CYS A 110 -11.30 -12.68 8.96
N ALA A 111 -11.00 -12.37 10.22
CA ALA A 111 -10.00 -13.06 11.05
C ALA A 111 -8.59 -13.09 10.41
N VAL A 112 -8.15 -11.99 9.80
CA VAL A 112 -6.84 -11.85 9.14
C VAL A 112 -6.00 -10.76 9.77
N ASP A 113 -4.67 -10.82 9.57
CA ASP A 113 -3.76 -9.74 9.91
C ASP A 113 -3.90 -8.60 8.88
N PRO A 114 -4.35 -7.39 9.28
CA PRO A 114 -4.56 -6.29 8.36
C PRO A 114 -3.27 -5.73 7.75
N VAL A 115 -2.09 -6.00 8.33
CA VAL A 115 -0.79 -5.64 7.73
C VAL A 115 -0.64 -6.24 6.33
N ARG A 116 -1.17 -7.44 6.12
CA ARG A 116 -1.21 -8.06 4.79
C ARG A 116 -1.96 -7.18 3.78
N TRP A 117 -3.13 -6.67 4.14
CA TRP A 117 -3.90 -5.80 3.25
C TRP A 117 -3.18 -4.51 2.92
N VAL A 118 -2.53 -3.89 3.94
CA VAL A 118 -1.75 -2.66 3.75
C VAL A 118 -0.60 -2.87 2.77
N LEU A 119 0.17 -3.94 2.93
CA LEU A 119 1.37 -4.18 2.13
C LEU A 119 1.09 -4.77 0.74
N GLN A 120 0.05 -5.59 0.62
CA GLN A 120 -0.24 -6.35 -0.59
C GLN A 120 -1.49 -5.86 -1.34
N GLY A 121 -2.30 -5.00 -0.71
CA GLY A 121 -3.49 -4.42 -1.32
C GLY A 121 -3.11 -3.30 -2.29
N GLY A 122 -3.74 -3.33 -3.46
CA GLY A 122 -3.69 -2.29 -4.47
C GLY A 122 -5.10 -1.85 -4.86
N GLU A 123 -5.23 -1.30 -6.07
CA GLU A 123 -6.49 -0.87 -6.68
C GLU A 123 -7.12 0.41 -6.08
N GLU A 124 -6.55 0.98 -5.02
CA GLU A 124 -6.97 2.32 -4.55
C GLU A 124 -6.32 3.44 -5.37
N HIS A 125 -5.26 3.11 -6.12
CA HIS A 125 -4.50 4.04 -6.94
C HIS A 125 -4.04 5.30 -6.19
N GLY A 126 -3.61 5.12 -4.93
CA GLY A 126 -2.84 6.13 -4.20
C GLY A 126 -1.48 6.35 -4.85
N MET A 127 -0.62 7.11 -4.21
CA MET A 127 0.73 7.38 -4.71
C MET A 127 1.76 6.93 -3.68
N ILE A 128 2.83 6.25 -4.13
CA ILE A 128 4.06 6.09 -3.38
C ILE A 128 5.12 7.01 -3.98
N ALA A 129 5.82 7.75 -3.13
CA ALA A 129 6.86 8.68 -3.58
C ALA A 129 8.05 8.70 -2.61
N VAL A 130 9.21 9.00 -3.16
CA VAL A 130 10.48 9.09 -2.44
C VAL A 130 10.90 10.55 -2.42
N PHE A 131 11.13 11.10 -1.23
CA PHE A 131 11.49 12.51 -1.05
C PHE A 131 12.84 12.66 -0.35
N PRO A 132 13.56 13.77 -0.58
CA PRO A 132 14.68 14.17 0.28
C PRO A 132 14.24 14.17 1.76
N PRO A 133 15.17 13.88 2.71
CA PRO A 133 14.81 13.78 4.13
C PRO A 133 14.35 15.12 4.75
N ASP A 134 14.69 16.23 4.13
CA ASP A 134 14.35 17.59 4.51
C ASP A 134 13.17 18.18 3.70
N ALA A 135 12.57 17.40 2.80
CA ALA A 135 11.45 17.84 1.99
C ALA A 135 10.20 18.11 2.85
N GLN A 136 9.53 19.20 2.56
CA GLN A 136 8.19 19.43 3.11
C GLN A 136 7.18 18.59 2.32
N LEU A 137 6.66 17.53 2.95
CA LEU A 137 5.70 16.65 2.29
C LEU A 137 4.41 17.39 1.94
N PRO A 138 3.84 17.15 0.74
CA PRO A 138 2.53 17.69 0.40
C PRO A 138 1.44 17.12 1.30
N GLU A 139 0.33 17.87 1.41
CA GLU A 139 -0.86 17.41 2.13
C GLU A 139 -1.31 16.02 1.63
N GLY A 140 -1.70 15.17 2.57
CA GLY A 140 -2.14 13.79 2.30
C GLY A 140 -1.00 12.77 2.18
N PHE A 141 0.27 13.20 2.09
CA PHE A 141 1.41 12.29 2.19
C PHE A 141 1.83 12.05 3.64
N ARG A 142 2.18 10.80 3.93
CA ARG A 142 2.69 10.37 5.23
C ARG A 142 3.84 9.38 5.05
N VAL A 143 4.85 9.50 5.88
CA VAL A 143 6.04 8.64 5.83
C VAL A 143 5.67 7.22 6.25
N VAL A 144 6.12 6.25 5.47
CA VAL A 144 5.94 4.81 5.72
C VAL A 144 7.25 4.03 5.68
N GLY A 145 8.38 4.69 5.44
CA GLY A 145 9.67 4.04 5.37
C GLY A 145 10.78 4.95 4.87
N ALA A 146 11.91 4.36 4.54
CA ALA A 146 13.09 5.05 4.06
C ALA A 146 13.84 4.26 2.98
N VAL A 147 14.67 4.98 2.24
CA VAL A 147 15.58 4.39 1.25
C VAL A 147 16.95 4.16 1.88
N ARG A 148 17.45 2.94 1.83
CA ARG A 148 18.83 2.62 2.24
C ARG A 148 19.68 2.10 1.08
N ALA A 149 20.98 2.18 1.25
CA ALA A 149 21.92 1.55 0.33
C ALA A 149 21.78 0.01 0.42
N ARG A 150 21.99 -0.65 -0.71
CA ARG A 150 22.17 -2.10 -0.74
C ARG A 150 23.48 -2.50 -0.07
N GLN A 151 23.49 -3.67 0.55
CA GLN A 151 24.73 -4.37 0.89
C GLN A 151 25.34 -5.01 -0.39
N ALA A 152 26.59 -5.49 -0.30
CA ALA A 152 27.34 -5.94 -1.48
C ALA A 152 26.61 -7.02 -2.31
N ASP A 153 25.97 -7.96 -1.64
CA ASP A 153 25.29 -9.12 -2.28
C ASP A 153 23.76 -9.03 -2.17
N GLU A 154 23.22 -7.87 -1.83
CA GLU A 154 21.79 -7.67 -1.65
C GLU A 154 21.12 -7.20 -2.94
N GLU A 155 20.02 -7.85 -3.33
CA GLU A 155 19.21 -7.41 -4.47
C GLU A 155 18.38 -6.16 -4.12
N PRO A 156 18.10 -5.27 -5.11
CA PRO A 156 17.16 -4.18 -4.92
C PRO A 156 15.78 -4.70 -4.63
N GLN A 157 15.16 -4.28 -3.51
CA GLN A 157 13.91 -4.86 -3.03
C GLN A 157 13.21 -3.96 -2.02
N ALA A 158 11.96 -4.32 -1.68
CA ALA A 158 11.24 -3.77 -0.56
C ALA A 158 11.34 -4.72 0.64
N MET A 159 11.56 -4.17 1.83
CA MET A 159 11.76 -4.94 3.06
C MET A 159 11.00 -4.32 4.23
N MET A 160 10.80 -5.12 5.27
CA MET A 160 10.37 -4.69 6.60
C MET A 160 10.95 -5.65 7.64
N ASP A 161 11.60 -5.14 8.68
CA ASP A 161 12.27 -5.92 9.75
C ASP A 161 13.22 -7.01 9.23
N GLY A 162 14.00 -6.69 8.21
CA GLY A 162 14.95 -7.64 7.63
C GLY A 162 14.32 -8.71 6.75
N ALA A 163 13.00 -8.73 6.58
CA ALA A 163 12.30 -9.65 5.70
C ALA A 163 11.98 -9.01 4.35
N VAL A 164 12.23 -9.74 3.27
CA VAL A 164 11.83 -9.32 1.92
C VAL A 164 10.32 -9.36 1.78
N LEU A 165 9.72 -8.27 1.36
CA LEU A 165 8.30 -8.19 1.08
C LEU A 165 7.99 -8.72 -0.32
N ARG A 166 6.89 -9.46 -0.43
CA ARG A 166 6.36 -9.97 -1.71
C ARG A 166 4.93 -9.51 -1.87
N GLY A 167 4.56 -9.13 -3.10
CA GLY A 167 3.18 -8.80 -3.44
C GLY A 167 2.28 -10.03 -3.45
N ALA A 168 0.97 -9.80 -3.40
CA ALA A 168 -0.04 -10.86 -3.54
C ALA A 168 -0.18 -11.34 -5.00
N TRP A 169 0.15 -10.48 -5.97
CA TRP A 169 -0.03 -10.76 -7.39
C TRP A 169 1.31 -10.82 -8.11
N ASP A 170 1.54 -11.95 -8.81
CA ASP A 170 2.57 -12.06 -9.82
C ASP A 170 1.90 -12.45 -11.14
N HIS A 171 1.75 -11.48 -12.03
CA HIS A 171 1.14 -11.68 -13.36
C HIS A 171 1.94 -12.61 -14.27
N PHE A 172 3.14 -13.00 -13.89
CA PHE A 172 4.08 -13.76 -14.70
C PHE A 172 4.51 -15.10 -14.09
N SER A 173 4.12 -15.41 -12.87
CA SER A 173 4.30 -16.74 -12.31
C SER A 173 3.22 -17.67 -12.84
N ALA A 174 3.59 -18.51 -13.78
CA ALA A 174 2.76 -19.58 -14.32
C ALA A 174 2.64 -20.77 -13.36
N ASP A 175 2.59 -20.55 -12.05
CA ASP A 175 2.50 -21.63 -11.07
C ASP A 175 1.22 -21.53 -10.25
N SER A 176 0.45 -22.59 -10.44
CA SER A 176 -0.68 -23.10 -9.67
C SER A 176 -2.09 -22.77 -10.18
N VAL A 177 -2.44 -23.45 -11.24
CA VAL A 177 -3.77 -24.08 -11.31
C VAL A 177 -3.51 -25.59 -11.22
N ASP A 178 -3.63 -26.14 -10.03
CA ASP A 178 -3.94 -27.54 -9.75
C ASP A 178 -5.10 -27.61 -8.76
#